data_7c1762bf8972a7e16208bf0575f31012
#
_entry.id   7c1762bf8972a7e16208bf0575f31012
#
_cell.length_a   1.000
_cell.length_b   1.000
_cell.length_c   1.000
_cell.angle_alpha   90.00
_cell.angle_beta   90.00
_cell.angle_gamma   90.00
#
_symmetry.space_group_name_H-M   'P 1'
#
loop_
_entity.id
_entity.type
_entity.pdbx_description
1 polymer ?
#
loop_
_entity_poly.entity_id
_entity_poly.type
_entity_poly.pdbx_seq_one_letter_code
_entity_poly.pdbx_strand_id
1 'polypeptide(L)'
;MKTSNKKYEITDIVHETYPFLHRVRALRDIGENVKAGDLGGFVEGEHNLETELSDSAWIFDDAIACDHAYVSCGSALYGQARAEDDAYLRGAVMCGNAYASGFAQIICGPDKFKPPILSGHCKVCGSVRGNVKVCGAGAVLPGEEILNDLKDITVLISDSGRRILRGTVKDTLRPRKEHAPQKEKSKKRGMER
;
A
#
# COMPACT_ATOMS: atom_id res chain seq x y z
N MET A 1 1.49 -0.37 -23.10
CA MET A 1 0.17 0.30 -23.21
C MET A 1 0.36 1.82 -23.09
N LYS A 2 -0.28 2.64 -23.92
CA LYS A 2 -0.27 4.11 -23.71
C LYS A 2 -1.33 4.44 -22.67
N THR A 3 -0.92 4.94 -21.53
CA THR A 3 -1.81 5.48 -20.50
C THR A 3 -2.46 6.77 -20.98
N SER A 4 -3.72 6.97 -20.64
CA SER A 4 -4.46 8.19 -21.01
C SER A 4 -4.33 9.27 -19.92
N ASN A 5 -3.94 8.90 -18.70
CA ASN A 5 -3.83 9.82 -17.57
C ASN A 5 -2.50 10.60 -17.57
N LYS A 6 -2.42 11.65 -16.74
CA LYS A 6 -1.26 12.52 -16.59
C LYS A 6 -0.54 12.33 -15.24
N LYS A 7 -0.97 11.38 -14.42
CA LYS A 7 -0.43 11.11 -13.09
C LYS A 7 0.72 10.12 -13.16
N TYR A 8 0.54 9.03 -13.90
CA TYR A 8 1.54 7.97 -14.07
C TYR A 8 1.41 7.32 -15.46
N GLU A 9 2.41 6.57 -15.84
CA GLU A 9 2.36 5.68 -17.01
C GLU A 9 2.52 4.23 -16.57
N ILE A 10 1.95 3.31 -17.36
CA ILE A 10 2.21 1.88 -17.25
C ILE A 10 3.37 1.57 -18.17
N THR A 11 4.47 1.07 -17.61
CA THR A 11 5.72 0.78 -18.34
C THR A 11 5.69 -0.59 -19.02
N ASP A 12 6.70 -0.87 -19.85
CA ASP A 12 6.92 -2.19 -20.43
C ASP A 12 7.64 -3.16 -19.48
N ILE A 13 7.92 -2.73 -18.23
CA ILE A 13 8.54 -3.60 -17.22
C ILE A 13 7.48 -4.50 -16.64
N VAL A 14 7.57 -5.79 -16.97
CA VAL A 14 6.64 -6.82 -16.52
C VAL A 14 7.09 -7.45 -15.20
N HIS A 15 6.13 -7.97 -14.45
CA HIS A 15 6.41 -8.73 -13.24
C HIS A 15 6.99 -10.10 -13.59
N GLU A 16 8.00 -10.56 -12.85
CA GLU A 16 8.73 -11.82 -13.17
C GLU A 16 7.81 -13.05 -13.20
N THR A 17 6.87 -13.13 -12.28
CA THR A 17 5.95 -14.28 -12.15
C THR A 17 4.63 -14.08 -12.91
N TYR A 18 4.17 -12.84 -13.05
CA TYR A 18 2.88 -12.50 -13.62
C TYR A 18 3.05 -11.56 -14.83
N PRO A 19 3.27 -12.08 -16.04
CA PRO A 19 3.59 -11.26 -17.22
C PRO A 19 2.51 -10.25 -17.65
N PHE A 20 1.29 -10.38 -17.15
CA PHE A 20 0.19 -9.44 -17.40
C PHE A 20 0.25 -8.20 -16.48
N LEU A 21 1.10 -8.20 -15.45
CA LEU A 21 1.30 -7.09 -14.54
C LEU A 21 2.47 -6.23 -15.00
N HIS A 22 2.26 -4.94 -15.03
CA HIS A 22 3.22 -3.95 -15.48
C HIS A 22 3.53 -2.94 -14.38
N ARG A 23 4.79 -2.55 -14.28
CA ARG A 23 5.24 -1.54 -13.33
C ARG A 23 4.75 -0.15 -13.73
N VAL A 24 4.31 0.64 -12.76
CA VAL A 24 3.93 2.03 -12.98
C VAL A 24 5.13 2.96 -12.80
N ARG A 25 5.12 4.11 -13.48
CA ARG A 25 6.09 5.20 -13.32
C ARG A 25 5.36 6.52 -13.13
N ALA A 26 5.73 7.29 -12.12
CA ALA A 26 5.16 8.60 -11.88
C ALA A 26 5.55 9.60 -12.99
N LEU A 27 4.59 10.28 -13.58
CA LEU A 27 4.80 11.36 -14.55
C LEU A 27 4.97 12.74 -13.90
N ARG A 28 4.66 12.82 -12.61
CA ARG A 28 4.74 14.03 -11.79
C ARG A 28 4.95 13.66 -10.32
N ASP A 29 5.21 14.65 -9.49
CA ASP A 29 5.21 14.46 -8.04
C ASP A 29 3.80 14.08 -7.56
N ILE A 30 3.70 13.02 -6.72
CA ILE A 30 2.46 12.50 -6.16
C ILE A 30 2.59 12.52 -4.64
N GLY A 31 1.79 13.38 -4.00
CA GLY A 31 1.93 13.62 -2.56
C GLY A 31 3.35 14.10 -2.19
N GLU A 32 3.80 13.73 -0.99
CA GLU A 32 5.12 14.16 -0.49
C GLU A 32 6.25 13.16 -0.80
N ASN A 33 5.88 11.90 -1.10
CA ASN A 33 6.81 10.78 -1.08
C ASN A 33 7.20 10.24 -2.46
N VAL A 34 6.50 10.61 -3.53
CA VAL A 34 6.73 10.12 -4.88
C VAL A 34 7.13 11.28 -5.78
N LYS A 35 8.24 11.14 -6.49
CA LYS A 35 8.77 12.15 -7.41
C LYS A 35 8.54 11.73 -8.87
N ALA A 36 8.45 12.72 -9.75
CA ALA A 36 8.39 12.46 -11.18
C ALA A 36 9.56 11.56 -11.62
N GLY A 37 9.25 10.49 -12.32
CA GLY A 37 10.21 9.46 -12.74
C GLY A 37 10.36 8.27 -11.80
N ASP A 38 9.85 8.34 -10.56
CA ASP A 38 9.91 7.21 -9.62
C ASP A 38 9.11 6.03 -10.16
N LEU A 39 9.70 4.84 -10.02
CA LEU A 39 9.02 3.59 -10.28
C LEU A 39 8.16 3.20 -9.08
N GLY A 40 6.93 2.78 -9.36
CA GLY A 40 6.04 2.21 -8.37
C GLY A 40 5.96 0.70 -8.46
N GLY A 41 4.93 0.09 -7.88
CA GLY A 41 4.61 -1.32 -7.95
C GLY A 41 3.98 -1.74 -9.28
N PHE A 42 3.18 -2.79 -9.24
CA PHE A 42 2.62 -3.42 -10.42
C PHE A 42 1.10 -3.31 -10.48
N VAL A 43 0.60 -3.06 -11.67
CA VAL A 43 -0.84 -3.05 -11.99
C VAL A 43 -1.12 -3.87 -13.25
N GLU A 44 -2.35 -4.34 -13.40
CA GLU A 44 -2.83 -4.92 -14.65
C GLU A 44 -3.24 -3.82 -15.65
N GLY A 45 -3.84 -2.75 -15.17
CA GLY A 45 -4.30 -1.64 -16.00
C GLY A 45 -4.54 -0.35 -15.23
N GLU A 46 -4.94 0.71 -15.94
CA GLU A 46 -5.26 2.01 -15.31
C GLU A 46 -6.42 1.94 -14.30
N HIS A 47 -7.29 0.95 -14.43
CA HIS A 47 -8.43 0.76 -13.54
C HIS A 47 -8.03 0.33 -12.13
N ASN A 48 -6.78 -0.10 -11.88
CA ASN A 48 -6.32 -0.54 -10.57
C ASN A 48 -5.83 0.60 -9.67
N LEU A 49 -5.47 1.76 -10.23
CA LEU A 49 -4.92 2.87 -9.47
C LEU A 49 -5.56 4.20 -9.90
N GLU A 50 -6.00 4.98 -8.92
CA GLU A 50 -6.60 6.29 -9.14
C GLU A 50 -5.76 7.20 -10.05
N THR A 51 -6.40 7.80 -11.04
CA THR A 51 -5.76 8.65 -12.06
C THR A 51 -5.89 10.16 -11.79
N GLU A 52 -6.74 10.55 -10.83
CA GLU A 52 -6.95 11.95 -10.49
C GLU A 52 -5.66 12.60 -9.96
N LEU A 53 -5.32 13.78 -10.49
CA LEU A 53 -4.07 14.48 -10.19
C LEU A 53 -3.96 14.96 -8.74
N SER A 54 -5.08 15.18 -8.08
CA SER A 54 -5.17 15.58 -6.67
C SER A 54 -5.08 14.41 -5.70
N ASP A 55 -5.21 13.18 -6.19
CA ASP A 55 -5.15 11.98 -5.38
C ASP A 55 -3.69 11.51 -5.20
N SER A 56 -3.30 11.20 -3.95
CA SER A 56 -1.96 10.74 -3.60
C SER A 56 -1.82 9.21 -3.49
N ALA A 57 -2.83 8.44 -3.92
CA ALA A 57 -2.74 6.98 -3.93
C ALA A 57 -1.55 6.50 -4.77
N TRP A 58 -0.79 5.53 -4.22
CA TRP A 58 0.37 4.97 -4.90
C TRP A 58 0.66 3.53 -4.45
N ILE A 59 1.19 2.76 -5.38
CA ILE A 59 1.67 1.40 -5.16
C ILE A 59 3.19 1.47 -5.18
N PHE A 60 3.84 1.06 -4.10
CA PHE A 60 5.29 1.11 -3.91
C PHE A 60 5.92 -0.27 -4.06
N ASP A 61 7.24 -0.30 -4.18
CA ASP A 61 8.07 -1.51 -4.16
C ASP A 61 7.63 -2.56 -5.18
N ASP A 62 7.33 -3.77 -4.73
CA ASP A 62 6.79 -4.86 -5.55
C ASP A 62 5.33 -5.19 -5.19
N ALA A 63 4.62 -4.24 -4.57
CA ALA A 63 3.21 -4.40 -4.29
C ALA A 63 2.38 -4.47 -5.59
N ILE A 64 1.26 -5.17 -5.53
CA ILE A 64 0.42 -5.49 -6.69
C ILE A 64 -1.01 -5.02 -6.47
N ALA A 65 -1.62 -4.44 -7.51
CA ALA A 65 -3.06 -4.34 -7.66
C ALA A 65 -3.48 -4.89 -9.02
N CYS A 66 -4.37 -5.86 -9.05
CA CYS A 66 -4.81 -6.54 -10.28
C CYS A 66 -6.30 -6.91 -10.26
N ASP A 67 -6.76 -7.54 -11.33
CA ASP A 67 -8.16 -7.82 -11.58
C ASP A 67 -8.99 -6.52 -11.51
N HIS A 68 -10.07 -6.47 -10.76
CA HIS A 68 -10.89 -5.28 -10.55
C HIS A 68 -10.54 -4.51 -9.27
N ALA A 69 -9.44 -4.87 -8.60
CA ALA A 69 -9.01 -4.16 -7.41
C ALA A 69 -8.71 -2.69 -7.71
N TYR A 70 -9.19 -1.80 -6.83
CA TYR A 70 -9.06 -0.35 -7.03
C TYR A 70 -8.45 0.35 -5.82
N VAL A 71 -7.38 1.10 -6.05
CA VAL A 71 -6.58 1.80 -5.04
C VAL A 71 -6.74 3.32 -5.21
N SER A 72 -7.31 4.00 -4.21
CA SER A 72 -7.68 5.41 -4.30
C SER A 72 -7.56 6.18 -2.97
N CYS A 73 -7.82 7.48 -3.03
CA CYS A 73 -7.92 8.40 -1.89
C CYS A 73 -6.69 8.40 -0.99
N GLY A 74 -5.49 8.39 -1.58
CA GLY A 74 -4.24 8.39 -0.84
C GLY A 74 -3.88 7.05 -0.21
N SER A 75 -4.49 5.95 -0.65
CA SER A 75 -4.07 4.60 -0.25
C SER A 75 -2.64 4.32 -0.66
N ALA A 76 -1.91 3.57 0.17
CA ALA A 76 -0.53 3.22 -0.07
C ALA A 76 -0.29 1.72 0.14
N LEU A 77 0.22 1.04 -0.88
CA LEU A 77 0.62 -0.36 -0.83
C LEU A 77 2.14 -0.43 -0.84
N TYR A 78 2.74 -1.19 0.07
CA TYR A 78 4.19 -1.32 0.22
C TYR A 78 4.65 -2.77 0.27
N GLY A 79 5.91 -3.00 -0.06
CA GLY A 79 6.56 -4.30 0.00
C GLY A 79 5.97 -5.26 -1.03
N GLN A 80 5.41 -6.36 -0.57
CA GLN A 80 4.74 -7.36 -1.40
C GLN A 80 3.23 -7.44 -1.13
N ALA A 81 2.64 -6.35 -0.66
CA ALA A 81 1.20 -6.27 -0.41
C ALA A 81 0.42 -6.46 -1.71
N ARG A 82 -0.70 -7.17 -1.64
CA ARG A 82 -1.48 -7.52 -2.82
C ARG A 82 -2.96 -7.22 -2.63
N ALA A 83 -3.53 -6.52 -3.60
CA ALA A 83 -4.96 -6.30 -3.75
C ALA A 83 -5.43 -6.93 -5.07
N GLU A 84 -6.42 -7.80 -5.03
CA GLU A 84 -6.94 -8.51 -6.20
C GLU A 84 -8.45 -8.73 -6.12
N ASP A 85 -9.01 -9.39 -7.12
CA ASP A 85 -10.44 -9.58 -7.31
C ASP A 85 -11.17 -8.20 -7.35
N ASP A 86 -12.23 -8.01 -6.58
CA ASP A 86 -13.00 -6.77 -6.46
C ASP A 86 -12.63 -5.96 -5.20
N ALA A 87 -11.39 -6.06 -4.71
CA ALA A 87 -10.94 -5.35 -3.52
C ALA A 87 -10.92 -3.83 -3.72
N TYR A 88 -11.59 -3.09 -2.84
CA TYR A 88 -11.68 -1.65 -2.87
C TYR A 88 -10.91 -1.02 -1.71
N LEU A 89 -9.86 -0.25 -2.02
CA LEU A 89 -9.02 0.44 -1.06
C LEU A 89 -9.19 1.95 -1.18
N ARG A 90 -9.62 2.59 -0.09
CA ARG A 90 -9.83 4.03 -0.03
C ARG A 90 -9.21 4.61 1.22
N GLY A 91 -8.08 5.30 1.07
CA GLY A 91 -7.34 5.89 2.18
C GLY A 91 -6.82 4.84 3.16
N ALA A 92 -6.33 3.72 2.67
CA ALA A 92 -5.82 2.58 3.43
C ALA A 92 -4.31 2.41 3.26
N VAL A 93 -3.67 1.76 4.21
CA VAL A 93 -2.26 1.38 4.13
C VAL A 93 -2.13 -0.14 4.20
N MET A 94 -1.47 -0.72 3.21
CA MET A 94 -1.09 -2.14 3.22
C MET A 94 0.43 -2.27 3.15
N CYS A 95 1.00 -3.19 3.91
CA CYS A 95 2.45 -3.41 3.88
C CYS A 95 2.84 -4.87 4.19
N GLY A 96 4.09 -5.20 3.87
CA GLY A 96 4.60 -6.57 3.99
C GLY A 96 3.96 -7.47 2.95
N ASN A 97 3.41 -8.60 3.36
CA ASN A 97 2.67 -9.55 2.53
C ASN A 97 1.15 -9.51 2.82
N ALA A 98 0.63 -8.35 3.20
CA ALA A 98 -0.80 -8.18 3.46
C ALA A 98 -1.60 -8.42 2.18
N TYR A 99 -2.72 -9.11 2.31
CA TYR A 99 -3.53 -9.56 1.20
C TYR A 99 -4.98 -9.13 1.34
N ALA A 100 -5.50 -8.45 0.33
CA ALA A 100 -6.90 -8.05 0.21
C ALA A 100 -7.50 -8.68 -1.05
N SER A 101 -8.61 -9.40 -0.93
CA SER A 101 -9.23 -10.09 -2.06
C SER A 101 -10.74 -10.25 -1.91
N GLY A 102 -11.38 -10.83 -2.92
CA GLY A 102 -12.82 -10.94 -2.99
C GLY A 102 -13.46 -9.56 -3.03
N PHE A 103 -14.52 -9.35 -2.29
CA PHE A 103 -15.20 -8.05 -2.16
C PHE A 103 -14.68 -7.23 -0.96
N ALA A 104 -13.39 -7.31 -0.67
CA ALA A 104 -12.80 -6.59 0.46
C ALA A 104 -13.01 -5.07 0.32
N GLN A 105 -13.50 -4.43 1.38
CA GLN A 105 -13.64 -2.98 1.44
C GLN A 105 -12.77 -2.43 2.57
N ILE A 106 -11.68 -1.75 2.24
CA ILE A 106 -10.73 -1.21 3.21
C ILE A 106 -10.76 0.30 3.10
N ILE A 107 -11.52 0.94 4.00
CA ILE A 107 -11.93 2.34 3.85
C ILE A 107 -11.52 3.14 5.07
N CYS A 108 -10.87 4.30 4.87
CA CYS A 108 -10.61 5.23 5.96
C CYS A 108 -11.91 5.73 6.60
N GLY A 109 -11.85 6.02 7.89
CA GLY A 109 -12.94 6.69 8.61
C GLY A 109 -13.14 8.13 8.14
N PRO A 110 -14.17 8.81 8.67
CA PRO A 110 -14.53 10.17 8.25
C PRO A 110 -13.39 11.17 8.41
N ASP A 111 -12.54 11.00 9.39
CA ASP A 111 -11.48 11.96 9.72
C ASP A 111 -10.15 11.75 8.96
N LYS A 112 -10.01 10.74 8.13
CA LYS A 112 -8.78 10.38 7.37
C LYS A 112 -7.46 10.29 8.22
N PHE A 113 -7.48 10.66 9.50
CA PHE A 113 -6.29 10.73 10.37
C PHE A 113 -5.75 9.36 10.80
N LYS A 114 -6.59 8.35 10.79
CA LYS A 114 -6.23 6.99 11.17
C LYS A 114 -6.79 6.02 10.14
N PRO A 115 -6.04 5.80 9.06
CA PRO A 115 -6.43 4.85 8.03
C PRO A 115 -6.40 3.42 8.58
N PRO A 116 -7.17 2.51 8.01
CA PRO A 116 -6.97 1.09 8.21
C PRO A 116 -5.55 0.71 7.80
N ILE A 117 -4.88 -0.10 8.63
CA ILE A 117 -3.52 -0.58 8.38
C ILE A 117 -3.53 -2.10 8.33
N LEU A 118 -3.12 -2.65 7.21
CA LEU A 118 -2.93 -4.07 6.99
C LEU A 118 -1.44 -4.38 6.91
N SER A 119 -0.95 -5.35 7.68
CA SER A 119 0.48 -5.66 7.71
C SER A 119 0.79 -7.13 7.99
N GLY A 120 2.03 -7.53 7.72
CA GLY A 120 2.47 -8.91 7.88
C GLY A 120 1.90 -9.81 6.80
N HIS A 121 1.28 -10.91 7.16
CA HIS A 121 0.65 -11.89 6.25
C HIS A 121 -0.87 -11.93 6.44
N CYS A 122 -1.46 -10.82 6.89
CA CYS A 122 -2.90 -10.78 7.15
C CYS A 122 -3.71 -10.92 5.85
N LYS A 123 -4.93 -11.44 5.99
CA LYS A 123 -5.88 -11.61 4.88
C LYS A 123 -7.19 -10.90 5.18
N VAL A 124 -7.64 -10.07 4.26
CA VAL A 124 -8.91 -9.34 4.37
C VAL A 124 -9.75 -9.63 3.14
N CYS A 125 -10.91 -10.25 3.37
CA CYS A 125 -11.93 -10.53 2.35
C CYS A 125 -13.29 -9.88 2.69
N GLY A 126 -13.41 -9.28 3.88
CA GLY A 126 -14.57 -8.55 4.39
C GLY A 126 -14.34 -7.04 4.41
N SER A 127 -15.12 -6.33 5.20
CA SER A 127 -15.06 -4.87 5.31
C SER A 127 -14.27 -4.43 6.53
N VAL A 128 -13.32 -3.51 6.32
CA VAL A 128 -12.53 -2.87 7.38
C VAL A 128 -12.62 -1.36 7.22
N ARG A 129 -13.09 -0.64 8.25
CA ARG A 129 -13.24 0.79 8.18
C ARG A 129 -12.68 1.52 9.41
N GLY A 130 -11.99 2.63 9.16
CA GLY A 130 -11.51 3.54 10.19
C GLY A 130 -10.29 3.04 10.93
N ASN A 131 -10.19 3.35 12.22
CA ASN A 131 -9.00 3.05 13.04
C ASN A 131 -8.90 1.55 13.40
N VAL A 132 -8.59 0.73 12.42
CA VAL A 132 -8.44 -0.72 12.52
C VAL A 132 -7.06 -1.12 12.04
N LYS A 133 -6.41 -2.02 12.76
CA LYS A 133 -5.13 -2.64 12.37
C LYS A 133 -5.32 -4.15 12.24
N VAL A 134 -4.99 -4.68 11.08
CA VAL A 134 -4.94 -6.14 10.84
C VAL A 134 -3.48 -6.50 10.62
N CYS A 135 -2.92 -7.37 11.45
CA CYS A 135 -1.49 -7.68 11.41
C CYS A 135 -1.18 -9.16 11.68
N GLY A 136 0.10 -9.51 11.50
CA GLY A 136 0.54 -10.90 11.61
C GLY A 136 -0.22 -11.80 10.64
N ALA A 137 -0.80 -12.88 11.10
CA ALA A 137 -1.69 -13.76 10.34
C ALA A 137 -3.19 -13.48 10.63
N GLY A 138 -3.53 -12.28 11.10
CA GLY A 138 -4.91 -11.87 11.35
C GLY A 138 -5.77 -11.94 10.09
N ALA A 139 -7.05 -12.27 10.24
CA ALA A 139 -7.97 -12.37 9.11
C ALA A 139 -9.31 -11.67 9.36
N VAL A 140 -9.87 -11.12 8.28
CA VAL A 140 -11.27 -10.65 8.21
C VAL A 140 -11.94 -11.42 7.08
N LEU A 141 -12.92 -12.24 7.45
CA LEU A 141 -13.55 -13.19 6.55
C LEU A 141 -14.61 -12.52 5.64
N PRO A 142 -14.99 -13.16 4.53
CA PRO A 142 -16.08 -12.66 3.69
C PRO A 142 -17.38 -12.45 4.51
N GLY A 143 -18.01 -11.28 4.32
CA GLY A 143 -19.21 -10.91 5.05
C GLY A 143 -18.97 -10.36 6.47
N GLU A 144 -17.74 -10.38 6.98
CA GLU A 144 -17.42 -9.70 8.24
C GLU A 144 -17.25 -8.19 8.03
N GLU A 145 -17.76 -7.41 8.97
CA GLU A 145 -17.60 -5.96 9.00
C GLU A 145 -16.94 -5.52 10.30
N ILE A 146 -15.81 -4.85 10.18
CA ILE A 146 -15.04 -4.28 11.30
C ILE A 146 -15.03 -2.77 11.14
N LEU A 147 -15.86 -2.08 11.90
CA LEU A 147 -16.03 -0.63 11.83
C LEU A 147 -15.51 0.02 13.11
N ASN A 148 -14.65 1.00 12.98
CA ASN A 148 -14.18 1.80 14.11
C ASN A 148 -13.83 3.24 13.70
N ASP A 149 -14.79 4.12 13.82
CA ASP A 149 -14.61 5.57 13.52
C ASP A 149 -14.09 6.37 14.74
N LEU A 150 -13.77 5.70 15.85
CA LEU A 150 -13.29 6.37 17.07
C LEU A 150 -11.79 6.66 17.01
N LYS A 151 -11.42 7.90 17.32
CA LYS A 151 -10.02 8.37 17.26
C LYS A 151 -9.10 7.74 18.30
N ASP A 152 -9.61 7.56 19.52
CA ASP A 152 -8.82 7.13 20.68
C ASP A 152 -8.86 5.62 20.93
N ILE A 153 -9.54 4.89 20.07
CA ILE A 153 -9.67 3.44 20.13
C ILE A 153 -9.13 2.86 18.83
N THR A 154 -8.26 1.88 18.94
CA THR A 154 -7.81 1.08 17.79
C THR A 154 -8.33 -0.35 17.97
N VAL A 155 -9.00 -0.87 16.96
CA VAL A 155 -9.32 -2.30 16.87
C VAL A 155 -8.12 -3.00 16.26
N LEU A 156 -7.54 -3.94 16.98
CA LEU A 156 -6.42 -4.77 16.54
C LEU A 156 -6.90 -6.19 16.27
N ILE A 157 -6.59 -6.69 15.07
CA ILE A 157 -6.84 -8.07 14.65
C ILE A 157 -5.50 -8.69 14.33
N SER A 158 -5.18 -9.80 14.98
CA SER A 158 -3.91 -10.52 14.81
C SER A 158 -4.11 -12.02 15.00
N ASP A 159 -3.06 -12.79 14.80
CA ASP A 159 -2.99 -14.22 15.13
C ASP A 159 -3.37 -14.54 16.59
N SER A 160 -3.17 -13.59 17.52
CA SER A 160 -3.60 -13.72 18.92
C SER A 160 -5.06 -13.33 19.17
N GLY A 161 -5.83 -13.06 18.11
CA GLY A 161 -7.24 -12.70 18.16
C GLY A 161 -7.52 -11.21 18.01
N ARG A 162 -8.69 -10.78 18.44
CA ARG A 162 -9.20 -9.41 18.33
C ARG A 162 -9.10 -8.69 19.65
N ARG A 163 -8.57 -7.47 19.64
CA ARG A 163 -8.38 -6.65 20.83
C ARG A 163 -8.79 -5.21 20.56
N ILE A 164 -9.29 -4.54 21.60
CA ILE A 164 -9.56 -3.11 21.59
C ILE A 164 -8.45 -2.43 22.39
N LEU A 165 -7.67 -1.57 21.73
CA LEU A 165 -6.60 -0.79 22.35
C LEU A 165 -7.10 0.62 22.59
N ARG A 166 -7.02 1.09 23.83
CA ARG A 166 -7.32 2.46 24.23
C ARG A 166 -6.02 3.27 24.31
N GLY A 167 -6.05 4.48 23.78
CA GLY A 167 -4.89 5.39 23.75
C GLY A 167 -4.13 5.34 22.41
N THR A 168 -3.18 6.26 22.28
CA THR A 168 -2.36 6.39 21.05
C THR A 168 -1.37 5.24 21.00
N VAL A 169 -1.63 4.23 20.19
CA VAL A 169 -0.62 3.26 19.81
C VAL A 169 0.43 4.03 19.00
N LYS A 170 1.63 4.23 19.56
CA LYS A 170 2.75 4.79 18.80
C LYS A 170 2.91 3.98 17.53
N ASP A 171 2.99 4.66 16.41
CA ASP A 171 3.04 4.07 15.07
C ASP A 171 4.39 3.37 14.84
N THR A 172 4.55 2.17 15.42
CA THR A 172 5.75 1.34 15.27
C THR A 172 5.77 0.56 13.94
N LEU A 173 4.71 0.73 13.13
CA LEU A 173 4.52 -0.02 11.89
C LEU A 173 4.76 0.82 10.62
N ARG A 174 5.38 1.99 10.71
CA ARG A 174 5.89 2.65 9.51
C ARG A 174 7.04 1.78 8.95
N PRO A 175 7.00 1.40 7.67
CA PRO A 175 8.12 0.71 7.07
C PRO A 175 9.38 1.55 7.28
N ARG A 176 10.39 0.94 7.93
CA ARG A 176 11.70 1.57 8.11
C ARG A 176 12.23 1.83 6.70
N LYS A 177 12.49 3.08 6.33
CA LYS A 177 13.21 3.41 5.10
C LYS A 177 14.53 2.65 5.17
N GLU A 178 14.68 1.61 4.38
CA GLU A 178 15.98 0.98 4.18
C GLU A 178 16.87 2.04 3.52
N HIS A 179 17.96 2.36 4.20
CA HIS A 179 18.94 3.29 3.68
C HIS A 179 19.49 2.74 2.36
N ALA A 180 19.41 3.56 1.31
CA ALA A 180 20.12 3.31 0.07
C ALA A 180 21.58 2.97 0.37
N PRO A 181 22.20 2.00 -0.34
CA PRO A 181 23.57 1.58 -0.08
C PRO A 181 24.51 2.79 -0.20
N GLN A 182 25.26 3.05 0.87
CA GLN A 182 26.30 4.08 0.87
C GLN A 182 27.32 3.75 -0.21
N LYS A 183 27.48 4.66 -1.18
CA LYS A 183 28.56 4.59 -2.14
C LYS A 183 29.88 4.61 -1.37
N GLU A 184 30.64 3.51 -1.42
CA GLU A 184 32.01 3.46 -0.93
C GLU A 184 32.84 4.54 -1.60
N LYS A 185 33.33 5.47 -0.77
CA LYS A 185 34.36 6.42 -1.20
C LYS A 185 35.67 5.66 -1.38
N SER A 186 36.06 5.44 -2.63
CA SER A 186 37.38 4.92 -2.97
C SER A 186 38.44 5.89 -2.44
N LYS A 187 39.22 5.46 -1.47
CA LYS A 187 40.46 6.13 -1.02
C LYS A 187 41.48 6.07 -2.14
N LYS A 188 41.70 7.18 -2.83
CA LYS A 188 42.92 7.37 -3.64
C LYS A 188 44.12 7.37 -2.68
N ARG A 189 44.92 6.33 -2.73
CA ARG A 189 46.27 6.31 -2.16
C ARG A 189 47.14 7.24 -3.02
N GLY A 190 47.57 8.36 -2.46
CA GLY A 190 48.66 9.14 -2.98
C GLY A 190 49.96 8.34 -2.83
N MET A 191 50.70 8.21 -3.92
CA MET A 191 52.08 7.77 -3.94
C MET A 191 52.94 8.98 -4.22
N GLU A 192 53.57 9.51 -3.17
CA GLU A 192 54.69 10.44 -3.30
C GLU A 192 55.92 9.70 -3.79
N ARG A 193 56.55 10.30 -4.77
CA ARG A 193 57.98 10.35 -5.01
C ARG A 193 58.40 11.69 -5.57
#